data_98555a959f81e22dae79411bd2f3eee9
#
_entry.id   98555a959f81e22dae79411bd2f3eee9
#
_cell.length_a   1.000
_cell.length_b   1.000
_cell.length_c   1.000
_cell.angle_alpha   90.00
_cell.angle_beta   90.00
_cell.angle_gamma   90.00
#
_symmetry.space_group_name_H-M   'P 1'
#
loop_
_entity.id
_entity.type
_entity.pdbx_description
1 polymer ?
#
loop_
_entity_poly.entity_id
_entity_poly.type
_entity_poly.pdbx_seq_one_letter_code
_entity_poly.pdbx_strand_id
1 'polypeptide(L)'
;MKLNLAILLFSFYTVSAQQKPVETIYFEFDRYDLTSKQINVVSDFIKNIDTSQVESIQIYGYCDDRGTDKYNFKLSNKRANKIQNLLVGYGFKKSKIVILEGRGRIIVKPDTIENLSETRLKNRRVDLVVVKKNNLGEGVVTSFKDQLNVGDRVYLESILFNIGSAKLTSTAKKELDKVAITLLKHQNIKFEIRGHVCCTPEIYSDGIDRDTKERRLSWNRAKTVFHYLISKKISKSRMTYLGCGNKYPLKKGDKYDRRVEFLITNI
;
A
#
# COMPACT_ATOMS: atom_id res chain seq x y z
N MET A 1 56.16 26.31 -17.86
CA MET A 1 54.86 25.80 -18.27
C MET A 1 54.24 25.15 -17.01
N LYS A 2 53.34 25.85 -16.30
CA LYS A 2 52.72 25.36 -15.06
C LYS A 2 51.39 24.72 -15.44
N LEU A 3 51.26 23.40 -15.21
CA LEU A 3 50.05 22.62 -15.45
C LEU A 3 49.12 22.80 -14.26
N ASN A 4 48.02 23.54 -14.40
CA ASN A 4 46.98 23.66 -13.39
C ASN A 4 46.06 22.44 -13.51
N LEU A 5 46.17 21.54 -12.51
CA LEU A 5 45.26 20.38 -12.34
C LEU A 5 43.99 20.86 -11.65
N ALA A 6 42.90 21.04 -12.40
CA ALA A 6 41.61 21.34 -11.85
C ALA A 6 40.98 20.02 -11.34
N ILE A 7 40.93 19.87 -10.02
CA ILE A 7 40.22 18.75 -9.37
C ILE A 7 38.73 19.05 -9.40
N LEU A 8 37.98 18.33 -10.27
CA LEU A 8 36.52 18.33 -10.30
C LEU A 8 36.01 17.50 -9.11
N LEU A 9 35.58 18.16 -8.07
CA LEU A 9 34.86 17.52 -6.95
C LEU A 9 33.45 17.14 -7.43
N PHE A 10 33.26 15.87 -7.79
CA PHE A 10 31.95 15.28 -7.97
C PHE A 10 31.32 15.06 -6.59
N SER A 11 30.46 15.97 -6.16
CA SER A 11 29.60 15.74 -4.99
C SER A 11 28.52 14.72 -5.37
N PHE A 12 28.71 13.49 -4.94
CA PHE A 12 27.65 12.46 -4.98
C PHE A 12 26.56 12.85 -3.98
N TYR A 13 25.49 13.46 -4.45
CA TYR A 13 24.27 13.55 -3.69
C TYR A 13 23.65 12.14 -3.64
N THR A 14 23.85 11.43 -2.53
CA THR A 14 23.09 10.23 -2.22
C THR A 14 21.65 10.66 -1.96
N VAL A 15 20.79 10.51 -2.96
CA VAL A 15 19.35 10.59 -2.76
C VAL A 15 18.96 9.38 -1.90
N SER A 16 18.84 9.60 -0.59
CA SER A 16 18.28 8.63 0.32
C SER A 16 16.81 8.46 -0.05
N ALA A 17 16.48 7.37 -0.70
CA ALA A 17 15.09 6.98 -0.89
C ALA A 17 14.47 6.87 0.52
N GLN A 18 13.56 7.77 0.85
CA GLN A 18 12.88 7.80 2.13
C GLN A 18 12.00 6.54 2.22
N GLN A 19 12.57 5.45 2.75
CA GLN A 19 11.81 4.24 3.04
C GLN A 19 10.68 4.63 3.98
N LYS A 20 9.45 4.22 3.64
CA LYS A 20 8.31 4.34 4.57
C LYS A 20 8.75 3.69 5.88
N PRO A 21 8.69 4.36 7.02
CA PRO A 21 9.03 3.73 8.28
C PRO A 21 8.12 2.53 8.48
N VAL A 22 8.71 1.36 8.57
CA VAL A 22 8.02 0.09 8.82
C VAL A 22 8.44 -0.39 10.20
N GLU A 23 7.46 -0.57 11.07
CA GLU A 23 7.66 -1.28 12.32
C GLU A 23 7.16 -2.71 12.15
N THR A 24 7.97 -3.69 12.52
CA THR A 24 7.65 -5.10 12.33
C THR A 24 7.53 -5.81 13.66
N ILE A 25 6.39 -6.43 13.89
CA ILE A 25 6.10 -7.23 15.09
C ILE A 25 6.08 -8.70 14.70
N TYR A 26 6.99 -9.50 15.28
CA TYR A 26 7.11 -10.92 15.01
C TYR A 26 6.25 -11.75 15.97
N PHE A 27 5.76 -12.89 15.50
CA PHE A 27 4.88 -13.79 16.25
C PHE A 27 5.45 -15.20 16.36
N GLU A 28 5.14 -15.84 17.47
CA GLU A 28 5.41 -17.26 17.65
C GLU A 28 4.60 -18.12 16.67
N PHE A 29 5.07 -19.36 16.48
CA PHE A 29 4.40 -20.31 15.61
C PHE A 29 2.97 -20.54 16.09
N ASP A 30 2.04 -20.43 15.15
CA ASP A 30 0.60 -20.64 15.39
C ASP A 30 -0.05 -19.74 16.46
N ARG A 31 0.61 -18.63 16.82
CA ARG A 31 0.11 -17.66 17.79
C ARG A 31 -0.30 -16.35 17.15
N TYR A 32 -1.27 -15.70 17.75
CA TYR A 32 -1.71 -14.32 17.48
C TYR A 32 -1.83 -13.49 18.77
N ASP A 33 -1.67 -14.13 19.93
CA ASP A 33 -1.61 -13.42 21.20
C ASP A 33 -0.27 -12.69 21.32
N LEU A 34 -0.29 -11.55 22.03
CA LEU A 34 0.87 -10.70 22.21
C LEU A 34 1.55 -11.00 23.55
N THR A 35 2.83 -11.20 23.51
CA THR A 35 3.68 -11.24 24.70
C THR A 35 4.02 -9.81 25.15
N SER A 36 4.52 -9.64 26.37
CA SER A 36 4.99 -8.34 26.88
C SER A 36 6.01 -7.69 25.96
N LYS A 37 6.90 -8.49 25.34
CA LYS A 37 7.88 -7.97 24.37
C LYS A 37 7.23 -7.31 23.15
N GLN A 38 6.23 -7.93 22.56
CA GLN A 38 5.51 -7.39 21.41
C GLN A 38 4.67 -6.17 21.78
N ILE A 39 4.06 -6.19 22.98
CA ILE A 39 3.32 -5.04 23.52
C ILE A 39 4.27 -3.84 23.67
N ASN A 40 5.47 -4.04 24.21
CA ASN A 40 6.45 -2.98 24.36
C ASN A 40 6.88 -2.41 23.01
N VAL A 41 7.13 -3.24 21.99
CA VAL A 41 7.46 -2.76 20.60
C VAL A 41 6.38 -1.82 20.09
N VAL A 42 5.11 -2.19 20.23
CA VAL A 42 3.99 -1.33 19.76
C VAL A 42 3.87 -0.07 20.62
N SER A 43 4.05 -0.17 21.93
CA SER A 43 4.04 0.98 22.85
C SER A 43 5.14 1.98 22.49
N ASP A 44 6.35 1.50 22.28
CA ASP A 44 7.51 2.34 21.95
C ASP A 44 7.34 2.96 20.55
N PHE A 45 6.79 2.21 19.59
CA PHE A 45 6.42 2.76 18.28
C PHE A 45 5.46 3.96 18.43
N ILE A 46 4.42 3.84 19.27
CA ILE A 46 3.45 4.92 19.46
C ILE A 46 4.08 6.13 20.17
N LYS A 47 4.93 5.90 21.16
CA LYS A 47 5.63 6.98 21.88
C LYS A 47 6.59 7.76 20.99
N ASN A 48 7.24 7.06 20.06
CA ASN A 48 8.28 7.63 19.20
C ASN A 48 7.73 8.23 17.91
N ILE A 49 6.47 7.95 17.55
CA ILE A 49 5.87 8.48 16.33
C ILE A 49 5.20 9.83 16.60
N ASP A 50 5.56 10.83 15.81
CA ASP A 50 4.81 12.08 15.80
C ASP A 50 3.45 11.86 15.11
N THR A 51 2.42 11.63 15.90
CA THR A 51 1.06 11.37 15.41
C THR A 51 0.45 12.55 14.65
N SER A 52 0.98 13.77 14.83
CA SER A 52 0.54 14.95 14.08
C SER A 52 0.95 14.86 12.61
N GLN A 53 2.10 14.26 12.33
CA GLN A 53 2.66 14.04 10.99
C GLN A 53 2.17 12.73 10.33
N VAL A 54 1.43 11.89 11.05
CA VAL A 54 0.87 10.67 10.46
C VAL A 54 -0.41 10.98 9.70
N GLU A 55 -0.41 10.73 8.41
CA GLU A 55 -1.62 10.72 7.59
C GLU A 55 -2.41 9.44 7.87
N SER A 56 -1.75 8.28 7.76
CA SER A 56 -2.38 6.99 7.97
C SER A 56 -1.38 5.90 8.38
N ILE A 57 -1.91 4.80 8.95
CA ILE A 57 -1.18 3.55 9.20
C ILE A 57 -1.84 2.43 8.39
N GLN A 58 -1.01 1.58 7.82
CA GLN A 58 -1.40 0.35 7.15
C GLN A 58 -0.87 -0.83 7.96
N ILE A 59 -1.69 -1.84 8.20
CA ILE A 59 -1.37 -3.02 9.01
C ILE A 59 -1.49 -4.26 8.14
N TYR A 60 -0.39 -4.98 7.96
CA TYR A 60 -0.34 -6.19 7.15
C TYR A 60 0.11 -7.38 7.98
N GLY A 61 -0.74 -8.39 8.12
CA GLY A 61 -0.41 -9.64 8.81
C GLY A 61 0.09 -10.70 7.84
N TYR A 62 1.07 -11.50 8.27
CA TYR A 62 1.65 -12.58 7.49
C TYR A 62 1.82 -13.84 8.33
N CYS A 63 1.89 -14.98 7.66
CA CYS A 63 2.23 -16.28 8.22
C CYS A 63 3.41 -16.88 7.45
N ASP A 64 4.08 -17.87 8.04
CA ASP A 64 5.04 -18.69 7.34
C ASP A 64 4.36 -19.66 6.35
N ASP A 65 5.14 -20.45 5.66
CA ASP A 65 4.72 -21.34 4.56
C ASP A 65 3.88 -22.55 5.00
N ARG A 66 3.84 -22.88 6.29
CA ARG A 66 3.17 -24.06 6.82
C ARG A 66 1.66 -23.88 6.95
N GLY A 67 0.92 -24.98 6.76
CA GLY A 67 -0.55 -24.98 6.84
C GLY A 67 -1.26 -24.59 5.56
N THR A 68 -2.60 -24.50 5.61
CA THR A 68 -3.44 -24.19 4.46
C THR A 68 -3.60 -22.68 4.24
N ASP A 69 -3.88 -22.26 3.02
CA ASP A 69 -4.15 -20.84 2.69
C ASP A 69 -5.30 -20.27 3.51
N LYS A 70 -6.39 -21.03 3.62
CA LYS A 70 -7.59 -20.63 4.39
C LYS A 70 -7.28 -20.40 5.88
N TYR A 71 -6.48 -21.29 6.47
CA TYR A 71 -6.05 -21.17 7.86
C TYR A 71 -5.15 -19.94 8.07
N ASN A 72 -4.10 -19.83 7.26
CA ASN A 72 -3.12 -18.75 7.36
C ASN A 72 -3.73 -17.38 7.07
N PHE A 73 -4.71 -17.31 6.15
CA PHE A 73 -5.48 -16.10 5.94
C PHE A 73 -6.21 -15.65 7.21
N LYS A 74 -6.88 -16.60 7.91
CA LYS A 74 -7.54 -16.30 9.18
C LYS A 74 -6.55 -15.91 10.27
N LEU A 75 -5.42 -16.62 10.40
CA LEU A 75 -4.41 -16.35 11.41
C LEU A 75 -3.74 -14.99 11.21
N SER A 76 -3.38 -14.66 9.98
CA SER A 76 -2.78 -13.36 9.65
C SER A 76 -3.74 -12.19 9.91
N ASN A 77 -5.04 -12.37 9.65
CA ASN A 77 -6.07 -11.38 10.01
C ASN A 77 -6.19 -11.22 11.54
N LYS A 78 -6.17 -12.32 12.32
CA LYS A 78 -6.20 -12.25 13.79
C LYS A 78 -5.01 -11.46 14.33
N ARG A 79 -3.80 -11.69 13.80
CA ARG A 79 -2.57 -10.93 14.15
C ARG A 79 -2.75 -9.44 13.86
N ALA A 80 -3.16 -9.10 12.64
CA ALA A 80 -3.37 -7.72 12.24
C ALA A 80 -4.42 -7.01 13.12
N ASN A 81 -5.55 -7.68 13.40
CA ASN A 81 -6.59 -7.15 14.30
C ASN A 81 -6.08 -6.95 15.74
N LYS A 82 -5.25 -7.87 16.24
CA LYS A 82 -4.68 -7.75 17.60
C LYS A 82 -3.80 -6.50 17.73
N ILE A 83 -2.96 -6.24 16.72
CA ILE A 83 -2.14 -5.03 16.66
C ILE A 83 -3.00 -3.77 16.50
N GLN A 84 -4.04 -3.79 15.65
CA GLN A 84 -4.99 -2.65 15.56
C GLN A 84 -5.60 -2.33 16.91
N ASN A 85 -6.10 -3.34 17.63
CA ASN A 85 -6.75 -3.14 18.94
C ASN A 85 -5.77 -2.56 19.95
N LEU A 86 -4.51 -3.01 19.93
CA LEU A 86 -3.47 -2.48 20.80
C LEU A 86 -3.14 -1.02 20.49
N LEU A 87 -2.97 -0.66 19.19
CA LEU A 87 -2.77 0.72 18.77
C LEU A 87 -3.91 1.64 19.22
N VAL A 88 -5.15 1.21 19.03
CA VAL A 88 -6.34 1.97 19.45
C VAL A 88 -6.41 2.08 20.99
N GLY A 89 -6.08 1.00 21.72
CA GLY A 89 -5.99 1.00 23.17
C GLY A 89 -4.97 1.99 23.73
N TYR A 90 -3.88 2.24 23.01
CA TYR A 90 -2.91 3.31 23.33
C TYR A 90 -3.28 4.70 22.79
N GLY A 91 -4.54 4.89 22.35
CA GLY A 91 -5.05 6.20 21.94
C GLY A 91 -4.83 6.55 20.47
N PHE A 92 -4.31 5.64 19.64
CA PHE A 92 -4.19 5.91 18.22
C PHE A 92 -5.58 5.94 17.56
N LYS A 93 -5.88 7.00 16.79
CA LYS A 93 -7.19 7.16 16.16
C LYS A 93 -7.46 6.05 15.14
N LYS A 94 -8.49 5.23 15.38
CA LYS A 94 -8.89 4.13 14.48
C LYS A 94 -9.13 4.60 13.04
N SER A 95 -9.64 5.81 12.85
CA SER A 95 -9.87 6.42 11.52
C SER A 95 -8.59 6.61 10.70
N LYS A 96 -7.44 6.67 11.34
CA LYS A 96 -6.13 6.72 10.67
C LYS A 96 -5.58 5.33 10.29
N ILE A 97 -6.17 4.25 10.78
CA ILE A 97 -5.79 2.90 10.38
C ILE A 97 -6.57 2.55 9.11
N VAL A 98 -5.91 2.67 8.00
CA VAL A 98 -6.53 2.73 6.68
C VAL A 98 -6.54 1.39 5.96
N ILE A 99 -5.59 0.52 6.32
CA ILE A 99 -5.51 -0.86 5.85
C ILE A 99 -5.33 -1.75 7.06
N LEU A 100 -6.13 -2.81 7.10
CA LEU A 100 -6.04 -3.89 8.06
C LEU A 100 -6.25 -5.18 7.27
N GLU A 101 -5.16 -5.85 6.94
CA GLU A 101 -5.20 -6.97 6.02
C GLU A 101 -4.31 -8.12 6.49
N GLY A 102 -4.91 -9.31 6.64
CA GLY A 102 -4.15 -10.55 6.71
C GLY A 102 -3.87 -11.06 5.30
N ARG A 103 -2.59 -11.21 4.97
CA ARG A 103 -2.12 -11.64 3.65
C ARG A 103 -1.86 -13.15 3.55
N GLY A 104 -2.16 -13.88 4.62
CA GLY A 104 -1.95 -15.32 4.66
C GLY A 104 -0.48 -15.71 4.71
N ARG A 105 -0.16 -16.87 4.14
CA ARG A 105 1.20 -17.43 4.14
C ARG A 105 2.08 -16.83 3.05
N ILE A 106 3.35 -16.67 3.38
CA ILE A 106 4.41 -16.38 2.40
C ILE A 106 4.97 -17.71 1.93
N ILE A 107 4.75 -18.02 0.65
CA ILE A 107 5.27 -19.25 0.05
C ILE A 107 6.79 -19.09 -0.13
N VAL A 108 7.53 -20.04 0.40
CA VAL A 108 8.97 -20.15 0.23
C VAL A 108 9.30 -21.43 -0.53
N LYS A 109 10.41 -21.43 -1.29
CA LYS A 109 10.97 -22.63 -1.91
C LYS A 109 12.09 -23.12 -1.00
N PRO A 110 11.91 -24.22 -0.24
CA PRO A 110 12.89 -24.67 0.77
C PRO A 110 14.30 -24.85 0.20
N ASP A 111 14.39 -25.34 -1.04
CA ASP A 111 15.65 -25.66 -1.73
C ASP A 111 16.51 -24.43 -2.06
N THR A 112 15.93 -23.22 -1.97
CA THR A 112 16.62 -21.95 -2.29
C THR A 112 16.95 -21.11 -1.05
N ILE A 113 16.71 -21.64 0.16
CA ILE A 113 16.81 -20.89 1.41
C ILE A 113 17.83 -21.53 2.33
N GLU A 114 18.91 -20.81 2.63
CA GLU A 114 20.00 -21.25 3.53
C GLU A 114 19.50 -21.53 4.96
N ASN A 115 18.62 -20.65 5.49
CA ASN A 115 18.06 -20.81 6.84
C ASN A 115 16.54 -20.73 6.82
N LEU A 116 15.90 -21.87 6.60
CA LEU A 116 14.44 -21.98 6.53
C LEU A 116 13.78 -21.62 7.88
N SER A 117 14.40 -21.98 9.01
CA SER A 117 13.86 -21.68 10.34
C SER A 117 13.79 -20.17 10.60
N GLU A 118 14.84 -19.45 10.29
CA GLU A 118 14.91 -17.99 10.40
C GLU A 118 13.95 -17.31 9.43
N THR A 119 13.88 -17.77 8.19
CA THR A 119 12.94 -17.26 7.18
C THR A 119 11.50 -17.42 7.63
N ARG A 120 11.14 -18.57 8.20
CA ARG A 120 9.81 -18.80 8.79
C ARG A 120 9.53 -17.87 9.97
N LEU A 121 10.52 -17.62 10.83
CA LEU A 121 10.38 -16.66 11.92
C LEU A 121 10.11 -15.24 11.37
N LYS A 122 10.87 -14.80 10.40
CA LYS A 122 10.68 -13.48 9.74
C LYS A 122 9.34 -13.37 9.01
N ASN A 123 8.78 -14.46 8.52
CA ASN A 123 7.49 -14.48 7.82
C ASN A 123 6.30 -14.43 8.79
N ARG A 124 6.44 -14.85 10.04
CA ARG A 124 5.40 -14.74 11.07
C ARG A 124 5.39 -13.33 11.67
N ARG A 125 4.83 -12.37 10.95
CA ARG A 125 4.91 -10.97 11.35
C ARG A 125 3.65 -10.16 11.04
N VAL A 126 3.61 -9.00 11.65
CA VAL A 126 2.74 -7.89 11.25
C VAL A 126 3.62 -6.69 10.95
N ASP A 127 3.43 -6.10 9.78
CA ASP A 127 4.11 -4.89 9.36
C ASP A 127 3.18 -3.67 9.57
N LEU A 128 3.67 -2.67 10.31
CA LEU A 128 3.05 -1.36 10.46
C LEU A 128 3.73 -0.37 9.49
N VAL A 129 3.03 0.01 8.45
CA VAL A 129 3.54 0.98 7.47
C VAL A 129 2.95 2.35 7.77
N VAL A 130 3.81 3.30 8.14
CA VAL A 130 3.41 4.68 8.40
C VAL A 130 3.42 5.49 7.12
N VAL A 131 2.31 6.12 6.82
CA VAL A 131 2.22 7.14 5.78
C VAL A 131 2.25 8.50 6.47
N LYS A 132 3.30 9.26 6.25
CA LYS A 132 3.43 10.62 6.78
C LYS A 132 2.61 11.60 5.94
N LYS A 133 2.11 12.65 6.59
CA LYS A 133 1.55 13.79 5.86
C LYS A 133 2.64 14.43 5.02
N ASN A 134 2.32 14.75 3.79
CA ASN A 134 3.20 15.63 3.01
C ASN A 134 3.06 17.04 3.52
N ASN A 135 4.18 17.63 3.94
CA ASN A 135 4.22 19.05 4.31
C ASN A 135 4.08 19.99 3.10
N LEU A 136 3.93 19.46 1.90
CA LEU A 136 3.79 20.19 0.63
C LEU A 136 2.35 20.23 0.14
N GLY A 137 1.42 20.56 1.04
CA GLY A 137 0.04 20.82 0.70
C GLY A 137 -0.83 19.56 0.53
N GLU A 138 -2.10 19.68 0.78
CA GLU A 138 -3.12 18.65 0.63
C GLU A 138 -3.35 18.34 -0.87
N GLY A 139 -2.32 17.74 -1.50
CA GLY A 139 -2.27 17.59 -2.94
C GLY A 139 -3.00 16.35 -3.45
N VAL A 140 -4.31 16.44 -3.62
CA VAL A 140 -4.97 15.62 -4.64
C VAL A 140 -4.64 16.23 -5.99
N VAL A 141 -3.66 15.69 -6.68
CA VAL A 141 -3.25 16.15 -8.00
C VAL A 141 -4.16 15.51 -9.05
N THR A 142 -4.73 16.30 -9.95
CA THR A 142 -5.65 15.81 -10.98
C THR A 142 -4.97 15.35 -12.29
N SER A 143 -3.63 15.35 -12.31
CA SER A 143 -2.87 14.88 -13.47
C SER A 143 -1.46 14.43 -13.03
N PHE A 144 -0.81 13.58 -13.83
CA PHE A 144 0.64 13.36 -13.74
C PHE A 144 1.34 14.60 -14.31
N LYS A 145 1.67 15.57 -13.46
CA LYS A 145 2.42 16.77 -13.81
C LYS A 145 3.92 16.50 -13.76
N ASP A 146 4.73 17.36 -14.39
CA ASP A 146 6.18 17.24 -14.42
C ASP A 146 6.87 17.38 -13.05
N GLN A 147 6.17 17.88 -12.04
CA GLN A 147 6.66 18.02 -10.66
C GLN A 147 5.78 17.22 -9.69
N LEU A 148 6.01 15.92 -9.64
CA LEU A 148 5.41 15.04 -8.63
C LEU A 148 6.37 14.88 -7.44
N ASN A 149 5.79 14.76 -6.23
CA ASN A 149 6.54 14.45 -5.02
C ASN A 149 6.15 13.09 -4.46
N VAL A 150 7.05 12.46 -3.73
CA VAL A 150 6.74 11.24 -2.99
C VAL A 150 5.62 11.53 -1.99
N GLY A 151 4.55 10.73 -2.03
CA GLY A 151 3.34 10.90 -1.23
C GLY A 151 2.20 11.61 -1.97
N ASP A 152 2.44 12.20 -3.13
CA ASP A 152 1.36 12.78 -3.94
C ASP A 152 0.36 11.69 -4.37
N ARG A 153 -0.93 12.05 -4.29
CA ARG A 153 -2.02 11.21 -4.78
C ARG A 153 -2.55 11.79 -6.08
N VAL A 154 -2.33 11.07 -7.16
CA VAL A 154 -2.88 11.45 -8.47
C VAL A 154 -4.24 10.81 -8.61
N TYR A 155 -5.27 11.65 -8.64
CA TYR A 155 -6.65 11.28 -8.87
C TYR A 155 -7.09 11.73 -10.26
N LEU A 156 -7.49 10.78 -11.08
CA LEU A 156 -7.95 11.04 -12.44
C LEU A 156 -9.47 10.82 -12.50
N GLU A 157 -10.22 11.90 -12.64
CA GLU A 157 -11.69 11.87 -12.64
C GLU A 157 -12.30 10.96 -13.72
N SER A 158 -11.56 10.75 -14.81
CA SER A 158 -11.99 9.90 -15.93
C SER A 158 -11.79 8.40 -15.69
N ILE A 159 -11.05 7.98 -14.64
CA ILE A 159 -10.87 6.57 -14.32
C ILE A 159 -11.94 6.13 -13.33
N LEU A 160 -13.18 6.12 -13.80
CA LEU A 160 -14.33 5.65 -13.05
C LEU A 160 -14.77 4.26 -13.52
N PHE A 161 -15.44 3.57 -12.63
CA PHE A 161 -15.95 2.21 -12.85
C PHE A 161 -17.47 2.17 -12.75
N ASN A 162 -18.08 1.27 -13.48
CA ASN A 162 -19.49 0.95 -13.32
C ASN A 162 -19.77 0.32 -11.97
N ILE A 163 -21.03 0.40 -11.53
CA ILE A 163 -21.47 -0.17 -10.25
C ILE A 163 -21.21 -1.68 -10.23
N GLY A 164 -20.50 -2.14 -9.20
CA GLY A 164 -20.18 -3.56 -8.99
C GLY A 164 -19.24 -4.16 -10.04
N SER A 165 -18.52 -3.36 -10.82
CA SER A 165 -17.59 -3.84 -11.84
C SER A 165 -16.18 -3.32 -11.61
N ALA A 166 -15.20 -4.15 -11.94
CA ALA A 166 -13.79 -3.81 -12.02
C ALA A 166 -13.32 -3.67 -13.48
N LYS A 167 -14.22 -3.74 -14.46
CA LYS A 167 -13.89 -3.59 -15.88
C LYS A 167 -13.66 -2.14 -16.24
N LEU A 168 -12.58 -1.85 -16.95
CA LEU A 168 -12.28 -0.51 -17.46
C LEU A 168 -13.24 -0.12 -18.58
N THR A 169 -13.82 1.07 -18.45
CA THR A 169 -14.58 1.71 -19.52
C THR A 169 -13.65 2.16 -20.65
N SER A 170 -14.19 2.44 -21.84
CA SER A 170 -13.41 3.01 -22.95
C SER A 170 -12.79 4.37 -22.59
N THR A 171 -13.49 5.18 -21.83
CA THR A 171 -12.99 6.48 -21.33
C THR A 171 -11.83 6.27 -20.36
N ALA A 172 -11.97 5.33 -19.41
CA ALA A 172 -10.90 5.01 -18.47
C ALA A 172 -9.63 4.48 -19.18
N LYS A 173 -9.80 3.66 -20.23
CA LYS A 173 -8.67 3.17 -21.04
C LYS A 173 -7.93 4.31 -21.74
N LYS A 174 -8.66 5.25 -22.37
CA LYS A 174 -8.06 6.44 -23.03
C LYS A 174 -7.26 7.29 -22.03
N GLU A 175 -7.77 7.46 -20.81
CA GLU A 175 -7.07 8.22 -19.79
C GLU A 175 -5.81 7.48 -19.28
N LEU A 176 -5.91 6.17 -19.07
CA LEU A 176 -4.76 5.34 -18.72
C LEU A 176 -3.71 5.28 -19.82
N ASP A 177 -4.07 5.42 -21.09
CA ASP A 177 -3.10 5.53 -22.19
C ASP A 177 -2.26 6.81 -22.06
N LYS A 178 -2.89 7.96 -21.70
CA LYS A 178 -2.14 9.21 -21.43
C LYS A 178 -1.21 9.05 -20.22
N VAL A 179 -1.70 8.42 -19.15
CA VAL A 179 -0.89 8.07 -17.97
C VAL A 179 0.31 7.23 -18.36
N ALA A 180 0.10 6.20 -19.17
CA ALA A 180 1.18 5.32 -19.61
C ALA A 180 2.24 6.08 -20.41
N ILE A 181 1.85 6.99 -21.32
CA ILE A 181 2.76 7.83 -22.08
C ILE A 181 3.63 8.68 -21.13
N THR A 182 3.04 9.29 -20.11
CA THR A 182 3.78 10.08 -19.11
C THR A 182 4.72 9.21 -18.30
N LEU A 183 4.25 8.04 -17.83
CA LEU A 183 5.08 7.11 -17.05
C LEU A 183 6.22 6.48 -17.83
N LEU A 184 6.11 6.37 -19.16
CA LEU A 184 7.20 5.92 -20.04
C LEU A 184 8.30 6.99 -20.18
N LYS A 185 7.93 8.28 -20.12
CA LYS A 185 8.91 9.39 -20.10
C LYS A 185 9.63 9.50 -18.75
N HIS A 186 8.93 9.22 -17.63
CA HIS A 186 9.44 9.31 -16.26
C HIS A 186 9.65 7.93 -15.66
N GLN A 187 10.73 7.24 -16.06
CA GLN A 187 10.95 5.82 -15.72
C GLN A 187 11.30 5.56 -14.24
N ASN A 188 11.78 6.56 -13.53
CA ASN A 188 12.13 6.50 -12.10
C ASN A 188 10.92 6.54 -11.16
N ILE A 189 9.76 7.03 -11.61
CA ILE A 189 8.56 7.10 -10.78
C ILE A 189 8.06 5.70 -10.42
N LYS A 190 7.95 5.43 -9.10
CA LYS A 190 7.25 4.25 -8.55
C LYS A 190 5.98 4.69 -7.85
N PHE A 191 4.94 3.87 -7.91
CA PHE A 191 3.64 4.23 -7.37
C PHE A 191 2.82 3.02 -6.93
N GLU A 192 1.85 3.27 -6.05
CA GLU A 192 0.85 2.31 -5.61
C GLU A 192 -0.51 2.68 -6.22
N ILE A 193 -1.15 1.73 -6.87
CA ILE A 193 -2.48 1.87 -7.45
C ILE A 193 -3.51 1.52 -6.37
N ARG A 194 -4.35 2.48 -5.98
CA ARG A 194 -5.34 2.34 -4.92
C ARG A 194 -6.74 2.31 -5.49
N GLY A 195 -7.45 1.19 -5.31
CA GLY A 195 -8.84 1.06 -5.71
C GLY A 195 -9.80 1.40 -4.59
N HIS A 196 -10.91 2.05 -4.93
CA HIS A 196 -11.93 2.48 -3.98
C HIS A 196 -13.32 2.04 -4.43
N VAL A 197 -14.22 1.92 -3.45
CA VAL A 197 -15.65 1.66 -3.65
C VAL A 197 -16.47 2.62 -2.81
N CYS A 198 -17.74 2.83 -3.23
CA CYS A 198 -18.74 3.53 -2.43
C CYS A 198 -19.79 2.57 -1.88
N CYS A 199 -20.64 3.10 -1.07
CA CYS A 199 -22.01 2.62 -0.86
C CYS A 199 -22.10 1.15 -0.38
N THR A 200 -21.08 0.68 0.37
CA THR A 200 -21.14 -0.62 1.01
C THR A 200 -21.87 -0.48 2.36
N PRO A 201 -22.67 -1.48 2.78
CA PRO A 201 -23.20 -1.52 4.15
C PRO A 201 -22.07 -1.40 5.18
N GLU A 202 -22.32 -0.76 6.32
CA GLU A 202 -21.31 -0.46 7.36
C GLU A 202 -20.52 -1.67 7.84
N ILE A 203 -21.15 -2.86 7.85
CA ILE A 203 -20.50 -4.11 8.24
C ILE A 203 -19.43 -4.58 7.24
N TYR A 204 -19.39 -4.00 6.04
CA TYR A 204 -18.45 -4.41 4.98
C TYR A 204 -17.53 -3.26 4.58
N SER A 205 -16.25 -3.54 4.56
CA SER A 205 -15.23 -2.58 4.12
C SER A 205 -15.03 -2.52 2.61
N ASP A 206 -15.57 -3.50 1.86
CA ASP A 206 -15.41 -3.58 0.40
C ASP A 206 -16.68 -4.11 -0.28
N GLY A 207 -16.82 -3.79 -1.57
CA GLY A 207 -17.93 -4.21 -2.41
C GLY A 207 -17.76 -5.61 -3.00
N ILE A 208 -18.87 -6.19 -3.47
CA ILE A 208 -18.86 -7.43 -4.26
C ILE A 208 -18.59 -7.09 -5.72
N ASP A 209 -17.59 -7.72 -6.30
CA ASP A 209 -17.36 -7.71 -7.73
C ASP A 209 -18.37 -8.66 -8.42
N ARG A 210 -19.17 -8.13 -9.33
CA ARG A 210 -20.22 -8.90 -10.02
C ARG A 210 -19.66 -9.99 -10.95
N ASP A 211 -18.44 -9.80 -11.44
CA ASP A 211 -17.81 -10.74 -12.36
C ASP A 211 -17.20 -11.92 -11.60
N THR A 212 -16.49 -11.66 -10.48
CA THR A 212 -15.82 -12.72 -9.69
C THR A 212 -16.67 -13.26 -8.54
N LYS A 213 -17.76 -12.56 -8.18
CA LYS A 213 -18.61 -12.84 -7.01
C LYS A 213 -17.89 -12.72 -5.67
N GLU A 214 -16.69 -12.14 -5.64
CA GLU A 214 -15.87 -11.95 -4.45
C GLU A 214 -16.05 -10.56 -3.86
N ARG A 215 -15.97 -10.47 -2.52
CA ARG A 215 -16.02 -9.20 -1.81
C ARG A 215 -14.64 -8.57 -1.73
N ARG A 216 -14.14 -8.09 -2.86
CA ARG A 216 -12.89 -7.34 -3.01
C ARG A 216 -12.87 -6.48 -4.28
N LEU A 217 -13.98 -5.81 -4.53
CA LEU A 217 -14.17 -5.01 -5.73
C LEU A 217 -13.11 -3.90 -5.85
N SER A 218 -12.75 -3.24 -4.74
CA SER A 218 -11.70 -2.21 -4.73
C SER A 218 -10.35 -2.78 -5.16
N TRP A 219 -9.99 -3.95 -4.66
CA TRP A 219 -8.76 -4.65 -5.03
C TRP A 219 -8.76 -5.07 -6.51
N ASN A 220 -9.88 -5.61 -6.99
CA ASN A 220 -10.02 -6.00 -8.40
C ASN A 220 -9.90 -4.80 -9.34
N ARG A 221 -10.41 -3.62 -8.96
CA ARG A 221 -10.24 -2.37 -9.73
C ARG A 221 -8.76 -1.97 -9.83
N ALA A 222 -8.05 -1.94 -8.71
CA ALA A 222 -6.64 -1.63 -8.69
C ALA A 222 -5.82 -2.64 -9.50
N LYS A 223 -6.12 -3.94 -9.36
CA LYS A 223 -5.51 -5.02 -10.14
C LYS A 223 -5.73 -4.87 -11.64
N THR A 224 -6.94 -4.49 -12.06
CA THR A 224 -7.26 -4.28 -13.48
C THR A 224 -6.43 -3.15 -14.07
N VAL A 225 -6.31 -2.01 -13.37
CA VAL A 225 -5.44 -0.90 -13.79
C VAL A 225 -3.98 -1.33 -13.85
N PHE A 226 -3.49 -2.07 -12.86
CA PHE A 226 -2.12 -2.60 -12.82
C PHE A 226 -1.82 -3.45 -14.07
N HIS A 227 -2.69 -4.40 -14.41
CA HIS A 227 -2.50 -5.23 -15.61
C HIS A 227 -2.62 -4.43 -16.90
N TYR A 228 -3.51 -3.44 -16.94
CA TYR A 228 -3.62 -2.55 -18.08
C TYR A 228 -2.32 -1.77 -18.33
N LEU A 229 -1.72 -1.21 -17.28
CA LEU A 229 -0.44 -0.49 -17.40
C LEU A 229 0.72 -1.42 -17.78
N ILE A 230 0.75 -2.67 -17.32
CA ILE A 230 1.71 -3.69 -17.81
C ILE A 230 1.55 -3.89 -19.33
N SER A 231 0.31 -4.00 -19.82
CA SER A 231 0.06 -4.14 -21.27
C SER A 231 0.55 -2.93 -22.09
N LYS A 232 0.68 -1.76 -21.42
CA LYS A 232 1.26 -0.52 -21.97
C LYS A 232 2.78 -0.39 -21.71
N LYS A 233 3.46 -1.48 -21.39
CA LYS A 233 4.92 -1.57 -21.19
C LYS A 233 5.44 -0.85 -19.93
N ILE A 234 4.60 -0.51 -18.97
CA ILE A 234 5.07 -0.05 -17.65
C ILE A 234 5.59 -1.24 -16.86
N SER A 235 6.83 -1.13 -16.35
CA SER A 235 7.48 -2.21 -15.60
C SER A 235 6.72 -2.56 -14.32
N LYS A 236 6.50 -3.85 -14.09
CA LYS A 236 5.89 -4.39 -12.88
C LYS A 236 6.62 -3.97 -11.60
N SER A 237 7.95 -3.82 -11.65
CA SER A 237 8.77 -3.43 -10.49
C SER A 237 8.53 -1.98 -10.01
N ARG A 238 7.87 -1.17 -10.83
CA ARG A 238 7.53 0.22 -10.51
C ARG A 238 6.16 0.37 -9.82
N MET A 239 5.38 -0.69 -9.79
CA MET A 239 3.97 -0.62 -9.43
C MET A 239 3.62 -1.62 -8.33
N THR A 240 2.82 -1.20 -7.39
CA THR A 240 2.06 -2.06 -6.48
C THR A 240 0.58 -1.72 -6.62
N TYR A 241 -0.32 -2.58 -6.13
CA TYR A 241 -1.74 -2.29 -6.12
C TYR A 241 -2.42 -2.77 -4.85
N LEU A 242 -3.49 -2.04 -4.46
CA LEU A 242 -4.18 -2.22 -3.20
C LEU A 242 -5.67 -1.89 -3.31
N GLY A 243 -6.50 -2.69 -2.64
CA GLY A 243 -7.91 -2.35 -2.41
C GLY A 243 -8.06 -1.55 -1.12
N CYS A 244 -8.57 -0.33 -1.22
CA CYS A 244 -8.83 0.55 -0.08
C CYS A 244 -10.27 0.46 0.44
N GLY A 245 -11.15 -0.27 -0.27
CA GLY A 245 -12.55 -0.38 0.10
C GLY A 245 -13.27 0.98 0.12
N ASN A 246 -14.18 1.15 1.09
CA ASN A 246 -14.96 2.37 1.30
C ASN A 246 -14.34 3.36 2.30
N LYS A 247 -13.08 3.15 2.70
CA LYS A 247 -12.45 3.86 3.83
C LYS A 247 -12.13 5.34 3.56
N TYR A 248 -12.13 5.76 2.30
CA TYR A 248 -11.69 7.11 1.88
C TYR A 248 -12.69 7.75 0.91
N PRO A 249 -13.89 8.12 1.38
CA PRO A 249 -14.84 8.84 0.55
C PRO A 249 -14.30 10.25 0.25
N LEU A 250 -14.42 10.68 -1.00
CA LEU A 250 -14.06 12.05 -1.41
C LEU A 250 -15.11 13.07 -0.98
N LYS A 251 -16.28 12.61 -0.50
CA LYS A 251 -17.43 13.48 -0.16
C LYS A 251 -17.92 14.37 -1.32
N LYS A 252 -17.61 13.99 -2.55
CA LYS A 252 -18.04 14.67 -3.80
C LYS A 252 -19.20 13.93 -4.48
N GLY A 253 -19.73 12.88 -3.84
CA GLY A 253 -20.77 12.00 -4.34
C GLY A 253 -20.24 10.63 -4.77
N ASP A 254 -21.11 9.63 -4.68
CA ASP A 254 -20.79 8.21 -4.79
C ASP A 254 -20.05 7.79 -6.06
N LYS A 255 -20.32 8.46 -7.18
CA LYS A 255 -19.66 8.14 -8.44
C LYS A 255 -18.14 8.39 -8.39
N TYR A 256 -17.70 9.39 -7.61
CA TYR A 256 -16.27 9.72 -7.47
C TYR A 256 -15.55 8.76 -6.51
N ASP A 257 -16.29 8.08 -5.65
CA ASP A 257 -15.74 7.06 -4.77
C ASP A 257 -15.55 5.70 -5.47
N ARG A 258 -16.12 5.51 -6.67
CA ARG A 258 -15.87 4.35 -7.54
C ARG A 258 -14.65 4.60 -8.43
N ARG A 259 -13.50 4.83 -7.85
CA ARG A 259 -12.30 5.32 -8.52
C ARG A 259 -11.07 4.45 -8.29
N VAL A 260 -10.04 4.78 -9.02
CA VAL A 260 -8.66 4.39 -8.72
C VAL A 260 -7.81 5.66 -8.63
N GLU A 261 -6.91 5.72 -7.66
CA GLU A 261 -5.90 6.77 -7.52
C GLU A 261 -4.50 6.17 -7.50
N PHE A 262 -3.49 6.99 -7.76
CA PHE A 262 -2.08 6.60 -7.75
C PHE A 262 -1.37 7.35 -6.64
N LEU A 263 -0.79 6.62 -5.70
CA LEU A 263 0.09 7.19 -4.68
C LEU A 263 1.53 7.09 -5.17
N ILE A 264 2.21 8.22 -5.32
CA ILE A 264 3.64 8.24 -5.69
C ILE A 264 4.46 7.75 -4.51
N THR A 265 5.27 6.71 -4.71
CA THR A 265 6.06 6.08 -3.66
C THR A 265 7.55 6.30 -3.80
N ASN A 266 8.02 6.68 -4.99
CA ASN A 266 9.39 7.06 -5.29
C ASN A 266 9.44 7.89 -6.58
N ILE A 267 10.46 8.76 -6.73
CA ILE A 267 10.72 9.58 -7.92
C ILE A 267 12.19 9.47 -8.28
#